data_1dcb0847785b90f4960635dd475cde86
#
_entry.id   1dcb0847785b90f4960635dd475cde86
#
_cell.length_a   1.000
_cell.length_b   1.000
_cell.length_c   1.000
_cell.angle_alpha   90.00
_cell.angle_beta   90.00
_cell.angle_gamma   90.00
#
_symmetry.space_group_name_H-M   'P 1'
#
loop_
_entity.id
_entity.type
_entity.pdbx_description
1 polymer ?
#
loop_
_entity_poly.entity_id
_entity_poly.type
_entity_poly.pdbx_seq_one_letter_code
_entity_poly.pdbx_strand_id
1 'polypeptide(L)'
;MRKKNIQEFDLVVLGGGSGGVRAARIAAMHGAKVALCEKDRMGGTCVIRGCIPKKILFYSAQYKSILGNAGAYGWKIKGISKNYIQLIENKNLELKRLESIYTKNSKKAGVKIFYNEAVLKTPNIVNVGNKQLLAKKIIIATGGTPKDLDIEGKEYCINSDQVMELKKIPEHLSIIGSGYIAIEFAFIFAALGSKVTLICRKSLLRGFDDNLISLVKDSLVLNGVKIYFNEEVKKISLKKNIKKLILKSSNKTLYSNEVLVAIGRVANVKKLNLKNMGIKLTKQEAIKVDINLKTNLNNIFAIGDVTDRMNLTPVAIAEGQFLSDRLFGKLKLKRVSLKNIGTAVFSSPPISSIGPNEKEALKIYKNLDVYESKFTSLKYSIVNKKIPTYIKLLVNSNNKRIIAAHMF
;
A
#
# COMPACT_ATOMS: atom_id res chain seq x y z
N MET A 1 -37.70 11.16 -25.71
CA MET A 1 -36.79 10.81 -24.61
C MET A 1 -36.63 9.29 -24.51
N ARG A 2 -35.48 8.74 -24.86
CA ARG A 2 -35.23 7.29 -24.66
C ARG A 2 -35.30 6.99 -23.16
N LYS A 3 -36.23 6.14 -22.71
CA LYS A 3 -36.26 5.61 -21.33
C LYS A 3 -34.89 5.05 -21.03
N LYS A 4 -34.11 5.68 -20.15
CA LYS A 4 -32.84 5.14 -19.69
C LYS A 4 -33.13 3.82 -19.00
N ASN A 5 -32.63 2.73 -19.57
CA ASN A 5 -32.84 1.38 -19.05
C ASN A 5 -32.12 1.27 -17.70
N ILE A 6 -32.85 1.48 -16.60
CA ILE A 6 -32.32 1.37 -15.22
C ILE A 6 -32.26 -0.12 -14.89
N GLN A 7 -31.08 -0.61 -14.51
CA GLN A 7 -30.89 -1.99 -14.08
C GLN A 7 -30.89 -2.05 -12.54
N GLU A 8 -31.65 -2.97 -11.98
CA GLU A 8 -31.81 -3.12 -10.52
C GLU A 8 -30.85 -4.17 -9.96
N PHE A 9 -30.28 -3.86 -8.80
CA PHE A 9 -29.35 -4.71 -8.04
C PHE A 9 -29.63 -4.63 -6.54
N ASP A 10 -29.41 -5.74 -5.84
CA ASP A 10 -29.44 -5.74 -4.38
C ASP A 10 -28.21 -5.00 -3.81
N LEU A 11 -27.06 -5.13 -4.51
CA LEU A 11 -25.82 -4.47 -4.17
C LEU A 11 -25.11 -3.90 -5.40
N VAL A 12 -24.68 -2.64 -5.31
CA VAL A 12 -23.71 -2.04 -6.23
C VAL A 12 -22.43 -1.73 -5.47
N VAL A 13 -21.30 -2.27 -5.95
CA VAL A 13 -19.97 -2.04 -5.38
C VAL A 13 -19.17 -1.13 -6.30
N LEU A 14 -18.64 -0.02 -5.76
CA LEU A 14 -17.81 0.94 -6.48
C LEU A 14 -16.34 0.66 -6.17
N GLY A 15 -15.61 0.12 -7.15
CA GLY A 15 -14.19 -0.24 -7.06
C GLY A 15 -13.96 -1.75 -7.02
N GLY A 16 -13.20 -2.25 -8.01
CA GLY A 16 -12.80 -3.65 -8.18
C GLY A 16 -11.48 -4.01 -7.51
N GLY A 17 -11.12 -3.29 -6.43
CA GLY A 17 -9.94 -3.60 -5.60
C GLY A 17 -10.19 -4.75 -4.62
N SER A 18 -9.23 -5.00 -3.72
CA SER A 18 -9.22 -6.14 -2.79
C SER A 18 -10.49 -6.23 -1.94
N GLY A 19 -10.94 -5.11 -1.34
CA GLY A 19 -12.14 -5.07 -0.53
C GLY A 19 -13.41 -5.21 -1.38
N GLY A 20 -13.51 -4.48 -2.50
CA GLY A 20 -14.69 -4.48 -3.36
C GLY A 20 -14.93 -5.83 -4.02
N VAL A 21 -13.88 -6.47 -4.55
CA VAL A 21 -13.99 -7.84 -5.13
C VAL A 21 -14.43 -8.85 -4.07
N ARG A 22 -13.87 -8.78 -2.86
CA ARG A 22 -14.29 -9.66 -1.75
C ARG A 22 -15.76 -9.42 -1.42
N ALA A 23 -16.15 -8.17 -1.20
CA ALA A 23 -17.52 -7.82 -0.87
C ALA A 23 -18.52 -8.28 -1.94
N ALA A 24 -18.25 -7.98 -3.21
CA ALA A 24 -19.12 -8.36 -4.32
C ALA A 24 -19.30 -9.88 -4.43
N ARG A 25 -18.20 -10.63 -4.37
CA ARG A 25 -18.25 -12.09 -4.47
C ARG A 25 -19.02 -12.74 -3.33
N ILE A 26 -18.74 -12.32 -2.09
CA ILE A 26 -19.40 -12.90 -0.92
C ILE A 26 -20.89 -12.57 -0.92
N ALA A 27 -21.29 -11.33 -1.24
CA ALA A 27 -22.70 -10.97 -1.38
C ALA A 27 -23.41 -11.81 -2.44
N ALA A 28 -22.76 -12.02 -3.61
CA ALA A 28 -23.33 -12.86 -4.68
C ALA A 28 -23.44 -14.35 -4.25
N MET A 29 -22.47 -14.88 -3.50
CA MET A 29 -22.53 -16.24 -2.95
C MET A 29 -23.67 -16.42 -1.93
N HIS A 30 -24.11 -15.33 -1.28
CA HIS A 30 -25.32 -15.32 -0.44
C HIS A 30 -26.61 -15.08 -1.24
N GLY A 31 -26.57 -15.12 -2.57
CA GLY A 31 -27.73 -15.00 -3.46
C GLY A 31 -28.13 -13.58 -3.84
N ALA A 32 -27.35 -12.56 -3.45
CA ALA A 32 -27.62 -11.19 -3.86
C ALA A 32 -27.32 -10.95 -5.35
N LYS A 33 -28.16 -10.17 -6.03
CA LYS A 33 -27.90 -9.67 -7.38
C LYS A 33 -26.92 -8.50 -7.31
N VAL A 34 -25.65 -8.73 -7.71
CA VAL A 34 -24.54 -7.81 -7.48
C VAL A 34 -24.00 -7.21 -8.77
N ALA A 35 -23.83 -5.88 -8.78
CA ALA A 35 -23.01 -5.15 -9.75
C ALA A 35 -21.70 -4.70 -9.10
N LEU A 36 -20.59 -4.88 -9.81
CA LEU A 36 -19.27 -4.35 -9.46
C LEU A 36 -18.80 -3.39 -10.55
N CYS A 37 -18.49 -2.16 -10.16
CA CYS A 37 -18.04 -1.12 -11.09
C CYS A 37 -16.54 -0.88 -10.90
N GLU A 38 -15.75 -1.09 -11.94
CA GLU A 38 -14.31 -0.82 -11.95
C GLU A 38 -13.95 0.03 -13.18
N LYS A 39 -13.24 1.13 -12.97
CA LYS A 39 -12.90 2.06 -14.06
C LYS A 39 -11.64 1.68 -14.84
N ASP A 40 -10.82 0.80 -14.26
CA ASP A 40 -9.51 0.45 -14.79
C ASP A 40 -9.35 -1.08 -14.78
N ARG A 41 -8.49 -1.63 -13.97
CA ARG A 41 -8.12 -3.06 -13.95
C ARG A 41 -8.61 -3.73 -12.67
N MET A 42 -9.15 -4.95 -12.82
CA MET A 42 -9.60 -5.77 -11.68
C MET A 42 -8.43 -6.19 -10.79
N GLY A 43 -8.62 -6.06 -9.47
CA GLY A 43 -7.60 -6.33 -8.45
C GLY A 43 -7.12 -5.06 -7.71
N GLY A 44 -7.33 -3.88 -8.31
CA GLY A 44 -7.04 -2.58 -7.70
C GLY A 44 -5.56 -2.37 -7.36
N THR A 45 -5.27 -1.46 -6.45
CA THR A 45 -3.90 -1.04 -6.11
C THR A 45 -3.01 -2.23 -5.74
N CYS A 46 -3.44 -3.11 -4.84
CA CYS A 46 -2.60 -4.20 -4.33
C CYS A 46 -2.11 -5.14 -5.45
N VAL A 47 -3.00 -5.54 -6.35
CA VAL A 47 -2.68 -6.51 -7.42
C VAL A 47 -1.94 -5.83 -8.57
N ILE A 48 -2.37 -4.62 -8.97
CA ILE A 48 -1.96 -4.03 -10.24
C ILE A 48 -0.79 -3.04 -10.08
N ARG A 49 -0.76 -2.24 -9.00
CA ARG A 49 0.20 -1.14 -8.81
C ARG A 49 0.64 -0.94 -7.36
N GLY A 50 0.74 -2.04 -6.59
CA GLY A 50 1.10 -2.00 -5.18
C GLY A 50 1.83 -3.25 -4.72
N CYS A 51 1.20 -4.01 -3.83
CA CYS A 51 1.83 -5.14 -3.13
C CYS A 51 2.48 -6.16 -4.08
N ILE A 52 1.77 -6.61 -5.11
CA ILE A 52 2.26 -7.67 -6.00
C ILE A 52 3.42 -7.19 -6.89
N PRO A 53 3.26 -6.16 -7.74
CA PRO A 53 4.35 -5.73 -8.60
C PRO A 53 5.57 -5.28 -7.80
N LYS A 54 5.38 -4.55 -6.70
CA LYS A 54 6.47 -4.12 -5.82
C LYS A 54 7.22 -5.33 -5.25
N LYS A 55 6.50 -6.39 -4.82
CA LYS A 55 7.14 -7.58 -4.24
C LYS A 55 7.91 -8.39 -5.28
N ILE A 56 7.47 -8.43 -6.52
CA ILE A 56 8.25 -9.02 -7.63
C ILE A 56 9.58 -8.26 -7.81
N LEU A 57 9.53 -6.91 -7.82
CA LEU A 57 10.75 -6.09 -7.88
C LEU A 57 11.65 -6.31 -6.65
N PHE A 58 11.06 -6.43 -5.46
CA PHE A 58 11.79 -6.74 -4.23
C PHE A 58 12.48 -8.09 -4.30
N TYR A 59 11.82 -9.14 -4.78
CA TYR A 59 12.47 -10.44 -4.97
C TYR A 59 13.63 -10.36 -5.96
N SER A 60 13.46 -9.66 -7.08
CA SER A 60 14.58 -9.41 -8.02
C SER A 60 15.74 -8.69 -7.33
N ALA A 61 15.46 -7.70 -6.49
CA ALA A 61 16.48 -6.97 -5.73
C ALA A 61 17.24 -7.86 -4.75
N GLN A 62 16.61 -8.87 -4.16
CA GLN A 62 17.25 -9.82 -3.24
C GLN A 62 18.34 -10.66 -3.91
N TYR A 63 18.22 -10.95 -5.23
CA TYR A 63 19.24 -11.72 -5.95
C TYR A 63 20.61 -11.05 -5.90
N LYS A 64 20.72 -9.72 -5.82
CA LYS A 64 22.01 -9.05 -5.64
C LYS A 64 22.75 -9.55 -4.39
N SER A 65 22.05 -9.68 -3.25
CA SER A 65 22.64 -10.18 -2.02
C SER A 65 22.90 -11.68 -2.07
N ILE A 66 21.98 -12.45 -2.64
CA ILE A 66 22.11 -13.92 -2.78
C ILE A 66 23.35 -14.25 -3.61
N LEU A 67 23.47 -13.66 -4.80
CA LEU A 67 24.58 -13.87 -5.72
C LEU A 67 25.91 -13.35 -5.14
N GLY A 68 25.88 -12.21 -4.44
CA GLY A 68 27.06 -11.65 -3.78
C GLY A 68 27.60 -12.52 -2.62
N ASN A 69 26.73 -13.31 -1.99
CA ASN A 69 27.08 -14.22 -0.89
C ASN A 69 27.37 -15.66 -1.35
N ALA A 70 27.12 -15.98 -2.61
CA ALA A 70 27.21 -17.36 -3.15
C ALA A 70 28.58 -17.99 -2.95
N GLY A 71 29.68 -17.21 -3.04
CA GLY A 71 31.04 -17.69 -2.83
C GLY A 71 31.29 -18.26 -1.43
N ALA A 72 30.68 -17.66 -0.39
CA ALA A 72 30.80 -18.19 0.97
C ALA A 72 30.13 -19.58 1.14
N TYR A 73 29.23 -19.93 0.24
CA TYR A 73 28.54 -21.22 0.17
C TYR A 73 29.14 -22.17 -0.88
N GLY A 74 30.34 -21.89 -1.37
CA GLY A 74 31.05 -22.76 -2.33
C GLY A 74 30.65 -22.58 -3.80
N TRP A 75 29.74 -21.65 -4.14
CA TRP A 75 29.34 -21.41 -5.53
C TRP A 75 30.31 -20.48 -6.24
N LYS A 76 30.83 -20.92 -7.37
CA LYS A 76 31.64 -20.08 -8.29
C LYS A 76 30.77 -19.60 -9.44
N ILE A 77 30.42 -18.31 -9.43
CA ILE A 77 29.54 -17.70 -10.44
C ILE A 77 30.42 -16.94 -11.43
N LYS A 78 30.36 -17.32 -12.71
CA LYS A 78 31.05 -16.64 -13.81
C LYS A 78 30.04 -15.77 -14.57
N GLY A 79 30.23 -14.45 -14.52
CA GLY A 79 29.42 -13.48 -15.26
C GLY A 79 27.98 -13.36 -14.71
N ILE A 80 27.63 -12.18 -14.26
CA ILE A 80 26.25 -11.86 -13.84
C ILE A 80 25.78 -10.71 -14.72
N SER A 81 24.74 -10.94 -15.50
CA SER A 81 24.04 -9.90 -16.23
C SER A 81 22.60 -9.74 -15.71
N LYS A 82 22.04 -8.56 -15.88
CA LYS A 82 20.68 -8.24 -15.45
C LYS A 82 19.90 -7.68 -16.63
N ASN A 83 18.82 -8.34 -16.99
CA ASN A 83 17.86 -7.84 -17.98
C ASN A 83 16.62 -7.26 -17.27
N TYR A 84 16.60 -5.94 -17.10
CA TYR A 84 15.49 -5.27 -16.43
C TYR A 84 14.21 -5.26 -17.29
N ILE A 85 14.33 -5.21 -18.62
CA ILE A 85 13.17 -5.26 -19.53
C ILE A 85 12.45 -6.58 -19.34
N GLN A 86 13.17 -7.70 -19.34
CA GLN A 86 12.60 -9.02 -19.10
C GLN A 86 11.89 -9.13 -17.73
N LEU A 87 12.46 -8.52 -16.67
CA LEU A 87 11.82 -8.47 -15.37
C LEU A 87 10.47 -7.75 -15.43
N ILE A 88 10.40 -6.60 -16.10
CA ILE A 88 9.17 -5.82 -16.24
C ILE A 88 8.14 -6.57 -17.09
N GLU A 89 8.54 -7.22 -18.15
CA GLU A 89 7.66 -8.06 -18.98
C GLU A 89 7.07 -9.22 -18.18
N ASN A 90 7.88 -9.99 -17.47
CA ASN A 90 7.44 -11.09 -16.62
C ASN A 90 6.51 -10.61 -15.51
N LYS A 91 6.83 -9.48 -14.87
CA LYS A 91 5.93 -8.82 -13.92
C LYS A 91 4.56 -8.53 -14.56
N ASN A 92 4.55 -7.92 -15.74
CA ASN A 92 3.31 -7.54 -16.42
C ASN A 92 2.47 -8.75 -16.84
N LEU A 93 3.10 -9.84 -17.28
CA LEU A 93 2.44 -11.12 -17.57
C LEU A 93 1.75 -11.68 -16.32
N GLU A 94 2.45 -11.69 -15.19
CA GLU A 94 1.86 -12.16 -13.91
C GLU A 94 0.69 -11.28 -13.47
N LEU A 95 0.80 -9.95 -13.58
CA LEU A 95 -0.32 -9.05 -13.24
C LEU A 95 -1.54 -9.31 -14.13
N LYS A 96 -1.34 -9.54 -15.43
CA LYS A 96 -2.41 -9.88 -16.37
C LYS A 96 -3.08 -11.22 -16.02
N ARG A 97 -2.28 -12.22 -15.63
CA ARG A 97 -2.77 -13.53 -15.15
C ARG A 97 -3.65 -13.38 -13.92
N LEU A 98 -3.19 -12.60 -12.93
CA LEU A 98 -3.93 -12.36 -11.68
C LEU A 98 -5.23 -11.59 -11.94
N GLU A 99 -5.20 -10.53 -12.74
CA GLU A 99 -6.38 -9.78 -13.15
C GLU A 99 -7.45 -10.69 -13.79
N SER A 100 -7.03 -11.61 -14.68
CA SER A 100 -7.91 -12.61 -15.29
C SER A 100 -8.55 -13.51 -14.22
N ILE A 101 -7.81 -13.96 -13.21
CA ILE A 101 -8.33 -14.77 -12.10
C ILE A 101 -9.37 -13.99 -11.29
N TYR A 102 -9.10 -12.72 -10.94
CA TYR A 102 -10.03 -11.87 -10.22
C TYR A 102 -11.34 -11.69 -10.99
N THR A 103 -11.23 -11.45 -12.30
CA THR A 103 -12.38 -11.30 -13.21
C THR A 103 -13.17 -12.60 -13.33
N LYS A 104 -12.50 -13.72 -13.60
CA LYS A 104 -13.14 -15.05 -13.73
C LYS A 104 -13.87 -15.46 -12.45
N ASN A 105 -13.21 -15.32 -11.30
CA ASN A 105 -13.79 -15.66 -10.00
C ASN A 105 -14.99 -14.79 -9.63
N SER A 106 -14.96 -13.50 -10.00
CA SER A 106 -16.11 -12.60 -9.78
C SER A 106 -17.30 -13.00 -10.65
N LYS A 107 -17.07 -13.28 -11.94
CA LYS A 107 -18.11 -13.75 -12.86
C LYS A 107 -18.68 -15.11 -12.45
N LYS A 108 -17.81 -16.06 -12.03
CA LYS A 108 -18.24 -17.39 -11.53
C LYS A 108 -19.14 -17.28 -10.29
N ALA A 109 -18.93 -16.29 -9.44
CA ALA A 109 -19.77 -16.02 -8.28
C ALA A 109 -21.11 -15.32 -8.65
N GLY A 110 -21.38 -15.00 -9.92
CA GLY A 110 -22.60 -14.32 -10.36
C GLY A 110 -22.53 -12.78 -10.35
N VAL A 111 -21.34 -12.20 -10.14
CA VAL A 111 -21.17 -10.74 -10.14
C VAL A 111 -21.17 -10.18 -11.55
N LYS A 112 -22.06 -9.20 -11.83
CA LYS A 112 -22.05 -8.43 -13.07
C LYS A 112 -21.04 -7.29 -13.00
N ILE A 113 -20.00 -7.35 -13.83
CA ILE A 113 -18.92 -6.35 -13.85
C ILE A 113 -19.22 -5.27 -14.90
N PHE A 114 -19.05 -4.01 -14.49
CA PHE A 114 -19.15 -2.83 -15.35
C PHE A 114 -17.78 -2.14 -15.38
N TYR A 115 -17.14 -2.15 -16.56
CA TYR A 115 -15.85 -1.48 -16.77
C TYR A 115 -16.06 -0.01 -17.12
N ASN A 116 -16.31 0.82 -16.09
CA ASN A 116 -16.44 2.26 -16.24
C ASN A 116 -16.37 2.97 -14.87
N GLU A 117 -16.13 4.27 -14.88
CA GLU A 117 -16.19 5.08 -13.68
C GLU A 117 -17.62 5.15 -13.14
N ALA A 118 -17.79 4.92 -11.86
CA ALA A 118 -19.08 4.94 -11.18
C ALA A 118 -19.20 6.21 -10.32
N VAL A 119 -20.33 6.91 -10.43
CA VAL A 119 -20.64 8.15 -9.73
C VAL A 119 -22.00 8.07 -9.09
N LEU A 120 -22.14 8.47 -7.85
CA LEU A 120 -23.45 8.55 -7.18
C LEU A 120 -24.29 9.67 -7.78
N LYS A 121 -25.48 9.33 -8.29
CA LYS A 121 -26.46 10.27 -8.79
C LYS A 121 -27.48 10.65 -7.71
N THR A 122 -27.97 9.67 -6.98
CA THR A 122 -28.81 9.77 -5.81
C THR A 122 -28.37 8.74 -4.78
N PRO A 123 -28.89 8.72 -3.55
CA PRO A 123 -28.54 7.68 -2.59
C PRO A 123 -28.75 6.25 -3.06
N ASN A 124 -29.62 6.02 -4.05
CA ASN A 124 -29.95 4.71 -4.58
C ASN A 124 -29.59 4.51 -6.07
N ILE A 125 -29.13 5.55 -6.77
CA ILE A 125 -28.79 5.46 -8.20
C ILE A 125 -27.31 5.75 -8.41
N VAL A 126 -26.64 4.81 -9.08
CA VAL A 126 -25.24 4.93 -9.52
C VAL A 126 -25.20 5.08 -11.03
N ASN A 127 -24.57 6.13 -11.54
CA ASN A 127 -24.24 6.29 -12.94
C ASN A 127 -22.93 5.54 -13.25
N VAL A 128 -22.92 4.72 -14.30
CA VAL A 128 -21.74 4.00 -14.78
C VAL A 128 -21.66 4.14 -16.29
N GLY A 129 -20.82 5.06 -16.76
CA GLY A 129 -20.85 5.50 -18.16
C GLY A 129 -22.23 6.05 -18.51
N ASN A 130 -22.84 5.51 -19.57
CA ASN A 130 -24.18 5.87 -20.03
C ASN A 130 -25.33 5.06 -19.37
N LYS A 131 -25.02 4.18 -18.41
CA LYS A 131 -26.00 3.31 -17.71
C LYS A 131 -26.33 3.86 -16.34
N GLN A 132 -27.53 3.53 -15.84
CA GLN A 132 -27.96 3.81 -14.48
C GLN A 132 -28.28 2.50 -13.77
N LEU A 133 -27.73 2.34 -12.56
CA LEU A 133 -27.96 1.18 -11.71
C LEU A 133 -28.75 1.62 -10.49
N LEU A 134 -29.91 1.02 -10.26
CA LEU A 134 -30.69 1.18 -9.03
C LEU A 134 -30.17 0.15 -8.00
N ALA A 135 -29.77 0.60 -6.85
CA ALA A 135 -29.18 -0.21 -5.81
C ALA A 135 -29.97 -0.15 -4.50
N LYS A 136 -30.33 -1.32 -3.94
CA LYS A 136 -30.85 -1.38 -2.56
C LYS A 136 -29.78 -1.00 -1.54
N LYS A 137 -28.52 -1.42 -1.81
CA LYS A 137 -27.34 -1.08 -1.00
C LYS A 137 -26.15 -0.74 -1.90
N ILE A 138 -25.28 0.15 -1.41
CA ILE A 138 -24.06 0.57 -2.12
C ILE A 138 -22.85 0.39 -1.17
N ILE A 139 -21.79 -0.20 -1.69
CA ILE A 139 -20.49 -0.26 -1.01
C ILE A 139 -19.48 0.55 -1.81
N ILE A 140 -18.90 1.57 -1.17
CA ILE A 140 -17.82 2.38 -1.73
C ILE A 140 -16.49 1.73 -1.32
N ALA A 141 -15.73 1.23 -2.30
CA ALA A 141 -14.45 0.52 -2.13
C ALA A 141 -13.39 1.04 -3.12
N THR A 142 -13.41 2.35 -3.38
CA THR A 142 -12.55 3.02 -4.38
C THR A 142 -11.10 3.18 -3.94
N GLY A 143 -10.77 2.78 -2.72
CA GLY A 143 -9.41 2.74 -2.22
C GLY A 143 -8.77 4.11 -2.01
N GLY A 144 -7.46 4.20 -2.18
CA GLY A 144 -6.67 5.42 -2.06
C GLY A 144 -5.81 5.69 -3.29
N THR A 145 -5.38 6.94 -3.43
CA THR A 145 -4.45 7.41 -4.48
C THR A 145 -3.17 7.95 -3.84
N PRO A 146 -2.03 7.95 -4.55
CA PRO A 146 -0.85 8.67 -4.08
C PRO A 146 -1.17 10.12 -3.77
N LYS A 147 -0.58 10.64 -2.69
CA LYS A 147 -0.71 12.04 -2.32
C LYS A 147 0.19 12.89 -3.21
N ASP A 148 -0.36 13.94 -3.80
CA ASP A 148 0.38 14.88 -4.63
C ASP A 148 1.31 15.76 -3.78
N LEU A 149 2.45 16.12 -4.37
CA LEU A 149 3.36 17.13 -3.84
C LEU A 149 2.87 18.52 -4.28
N ASP A 150 2.88 19.48 -3.36
CA ASP A 150 2.44 20.84 -3.66
C ASP A 150 3.65 21.80 -3.69
N ILE A 151 4.41 21.72 -4.79
CA ILE A 151 5.57 22.58 -5.08
C ILE A 151 5.67 22.84 -6.57
N GLU A 152 6.42 23.85 -6.96
CA GLU A 152 6.80 24.15 -8.34
C GLU A 152 7.65 23.01 -8.93
N GLY A 153 7.27 22.50 -10.12
CA GLY A 153 7.95 21.41 -10.81
C GLY A 153 7.51 20.00 -10.39
N LYS A 154 6.39 19.87 -9.66
CA LYS A 154 5.81 18.57 -9.28
C LYS A 154 5.47 17.69 -10.47
N GLU A 155 5.20 18.27 -11.62
CA GLU A 155 4.90 17.58 -12.89
C GLU A 155 6.07 16.76 -13.42
N TYR A 156 7.30 17.06 -12.98
CA TYR A 156 8.49 16.27 -13.32
C TYR A 156 8.69 15.05 -12.41
N CYS A 157 7.84 14.86 -11.42
CA CYS A 157 7.91 13.71 -10.50
C CYS A 157 7.06 12.56 -10.99
N ILE A 158 7.43 11.37 -10.53
CA ILE A 158 6.62 10.16 -10.62
C ILE A 158 6.13 9.74 -9.23
N ASN A 159 5.00 9.05 -9.19
CA ASN A 159 4.45 8.48 -7.96
C ASN A 159 4.70 6.97 -7.85
N SER A 160 4.20 6.35 -6.77
CA SER A 160 4.37 4.92 -6.52
C SER A 160 3.73 4.01 -7.59
N ASP A 161 2.74 4.47 -8.32
CA ASP A 161 2.10 3.70 -9.37
C ASP A 161 2.98 3.71 -10.64
N GLN A 162 3.57 4.87 -10.95
CA GLN A 162 4.39 5.09 -12.15
C GLN A 162 5.80 4.50 -12.03
N VAL A 163 6.40 4.50 -10.85
CA VAL A 163 7.77 3.99 -10.65
C VAL A 163 7.90 2.50 -11.00
N MET A 164 6.83 1.73 -10.86
CA MET A 164 6.81 0.30 -11.21
C MET A 164 6.66 0.02 -12.71
N GLU A 165 6.39 1.07 -13.50
CA GLU A 165 6.26 1.01 -14.96
C GLU A 165 7.48 1.58 -15.69
N LEU A 166 8.53 1.96 -14.96
CA LEU A 166 9.78 2.42 -15.57
C LEU A 166 10.36 1.34 -16.49
N LYS A 167 10.71 1.72 -17.70
CA LYS A 167 11.29 0.81 -18.70
C LYS A 167 12.81 0.61 -18.52
N LYS A 168 13.47 1.48 -17.76
CA LYS A 168 14.88 1.41 -17.43
C LYS A 168 15.12 1.80 -15.97
N ILE A 169 16.16 1.26 -15.38
CA ILE A 169 16.59 1.64 -14.04
C ILE A 169 17.24 3.04 -14.14
N PRO A 170 16.75 4.05 -13.39
CA PRO A 170 17.39 5.36 -13.38
C PRO A 170 18.78 5.27 -12.74
N GLU A 171 19.77 5.94 -13.29
CA GLU A 171 21.11 6.00 -12.68
C GLU A 171 21.06 6.67 -11.31
N HIS A 172 20.37 7.81 -11.21
CA HIS A 172 20.12 8.54 -9.98
C HIS A 172 18.62 8.64 -9.73
N LEU A 173 18.18 8.17 -8.58
CA LEU A 173 16.79 8.25 -8.11
C LEU A 173 16.72 9.05 -6.81
N SER A 174 16.04 10.19 -6.80
CA SER A 174 15.64 10.87 -5.57
C SER A 174 14.25 10.42 -5.15
N ILE A 175 14.08 10.09 -3.86
CA ILE A 175 12.81 9.68 -3.28
C ILE A 175 12.42 10.69 -2.22
N ILE A 176 11.27 11.33 -2.36
CA ILE A 176 10.72 12.27 -1.40
C ILE A 176 9.71 11.52 -0.52
N GLY A 177 10.04 11.37 0.78
CA GLY A 177 9.22 10.67 1.74
C GLY A 177 10.03 9.78 2.68
N SER A 178 9.41 9.33 3.77
CA SER A 178 10.06 8.51 4.81
C SER A 178 9.19 7.34 5.29
N GLY A 179 8.03 7.11 4.64
CA GLY A 179 7.13 6.00 4.93
C GLY A 179 7.59 4.69 4.28
N TYR A 180 6.83 3.61 4.53
CA TYR A 180 7.17 2.27 4.04
C TYR A 180 7.36 2.20 2.51
N ILE A 181 6.55 2.94 1.72
CA ILE A 181 6.69 2.99 0.25
C ILE A 181 8.06 3.54 -0.14
N ALA A 182 8.48 4.66 0.47
CA ALA A 182 9.77 5.28 0.21
C ALA A 182 10.93 4.35 0.54
N ILE A 183 10.87 3.69 1.70
CA ILE A 183 11.90 2.76 2.19
C ILE A 183 12.02 1.54 1.28
N GLU A 184 10.89 0.92 0.91
CA GLU A 184 10.86 -0.25 0.04
C GLU A 184 11.46 0.03 -1.33
N PHE A 185 11.07 1.15 -1.98
CA PHE A 185 11.66 1.53 -3.26
C PHE A 185 13.11 1.96 -3.15
N ALA A 186 13.52 2.58 -2.02
CA ALA A 186 14.94 2.88 -1.80
C ALA A 186 15.79 1.61 -1.82
N PHE A 187 15.39 0.56 -1.09
CA PHE A 187 16.10 -0.74 -1.12
C PHE A 187 16.05 -1.40 -2.49
N ILE A 188 14.88 -1.43 -3.14
CA ILE A 188 14.71 -2.06 -4.45
C ILE A 188 15.66 -1.41 -5.47
N PHE A 189 15.60 -0.09 -5.64
CA PHE A 189 16.38 0.59 -6.66
C PHE A 189 17.87 0.64 -6.34
N ALA A 190 18.27 0.76 -5.08
CA ALA A 190 19.69 0.64 -4.67
C ALA A 190 20.24 -0.76 -4.98
N ALA A 191 19.48 -1.81 -4.73
CA ALA A 191 19.87 -3.18 -5.10
C ALA A 191 19.92 -3.37 -6.61
N LEU A 192 19.00 -2.77 -7.37
CA LEU A 192 19.00 -2.81 -8.82
C LEU A 192 20.05 -1.91 -9.46
N GLY A 193 20.83 -1.14 -8.70
CA GLY A 193 21.99 -0.40 -9.17
C GLY A 193 21.83 1.11 -9.32
N SER A 194 20.68 1.67 -8.92
CA SER A 194 20.53 3.13 -8.86
C SER A 194 21.33 3.73 -7.71
N LYS A 195 21.88 4.92 -7.90
CA LYS A 195 22.30 5.80 -6.80
C LYS A 195 21.07 6.45 -6.22
N VAL A 196 20.70 6.02 -4.99
CA VAL A 196 19.44 6.45 -4.36
C VAL A 196 19.69 7.53 -3.32
N THR A 197 18.91 8.62 -3.39
CA THR A 197 18.86 9.67 -2.38
C THR A 197 17.45 9.73 -1.79
N LEU A 198 17.36 9.60 -0.46
CA LEU A 198 16.11 9.68 0.30
C LEU A 198 16.03 11.05 1.00
N ILE A 199 14.95 11.78 0.79
CA ILE A 199 14.70 13.12 1.35
C ILE A 199 13.55 13.01 2.33
N CYS A 200 13.84 13.21 3.62
CA CYS A 200 12.94 12.96 4.73
C CYS A 200 12.69 14.24 5.54
N ARG A 201 11.43 14.64 5.66
CA ARG A 201 11.03 15.79 6.49
C ARG A 201 11.32 15.57 7.98
N LYS A 202 11.19 14.31 8.46
CA LYS A 202 11.41 13.90 9.85
C LYS A 202 12.03 12.50 9.88
N SER A 203 11.76 11.73 10.94
CA SER A 203 12.19 10.34 11.08
C SER A 203 11.65 9.42 9.99
N LEU A 204 12.32 8.29 9.78
CA LEU A 204 11.82 7.18 8.96
C LEU A 204 10.69 6.45 9.70
N LEU A 205 9.80 5.79 8.93
CA LEU A 205 8.81 4.81 9.41
C LEU A 205 8.06 5.26 10.68
N ARG A 206 7.50 6.46 10.66
CA ARG A 206 6.77 7.00 11.82
C ARG A 206 5.73 5.99 12.34
N GLY A 207 5.74 5.75 13.66
CA GLY A 207 4.85 4.81 14.34
C GLY A 207 5.45 3.41 14.55
N PHE A 208 6.60 3.12 13.94
CA PHE A 208 7.35 1.89 14.25
C PHE A 208 8.20 2.07 15.51
N ASP A 209 8.69 0.96 16.05
CA ASP A 209 9.61 0.95 17.19
C ASP A 209 10.97 1.58 16.82
N ASP A 210 11.56 2.37 17.73
CA ASP A 210 12.77 3.13 17.45
C ASP A 210 13.98 2.24 17.12
N ASN A 211 14.07 1.05 17.72
CA ASN A 211 15.16 0.12 17.45
C ASN A 211 15.05 -0.43 16.02
N LEU A 212 13.83 -0.73 15.55
CA LEU A 212 13.61 -1.11 14.15
C LEU A 212 13.96 0.02 13.19
N ILE A 213 13.59 1.26 13.51
CA ILE A 213 13.91 2.44 12.70
C ILE A 213 15.42 2.60 12.55
N SER A 214 16.18 2.45 13.66
CA SER A 214 17.65 2.52 13.64
C SER A 214 18.24 1.43 12.74
N LEU A 215 17.81 0.19 12.89
CA LEU A 215 18.30 -0.94 12.08
C LEU A 215 18.01 -0.76 10.58
N VAL A 216 16.82 -0.25 10.24
CA VAL A 216 16.45 0.04 8.84
C VAL A 216 17.32 1.19 8.29
N LYS A 217 17.56 2.25 9.07
CA LYS A 217 18.45 3.36 8.70
C LYS A 217 19.87 2.85 8.39
N ASP A 218 20.43 2.06 9.31
CA ASP A 218 21.78 1.51 9.14
C ASP A 218 21.85 0.63 7.90
N SER A 219 20.83 -0.18 7.68
CA SER A 219 20.74 -1.04 6.49
C SER A 219 20.61 -0.22 5.18
N LEU A 220 19.86 0.88 5.16
CA LEU A 220 19.79 1.78 4.00
C LEU A 220 21.18 2.35 3.66
N VAL A 221 21.90 2.86 4.67
CA VAL A 221 23.26 3.41 4.49
C VAL A 221 24.22 2.33 3.99
N LEU A 222 24.19 1.13 4.58
CA LEU A 222 24.98 -0.03 4.15
C LEU A 222 24.69 -0.48 2.71
N ASN A 223 23.49 -0.19 2.19
CA ASN A 223 23.12 -0.43 0.79
C ASN A 223 23.40 0.78 -0.12
N GLY A 224 24.11 1.81 0.36
CA GLY A 224 24.52 2.96 -0.43
C GLY A 224 23.45 4.03 -0.62
N VAL A 225 22.36 3.99 0.16
CA VAL A 225 21.33 5.02 0.12
C VAL A 225 21.78 6.25 0.89
N LYS A 226 21.81 7.41 0.23
CA LYS A 226 22.08 8.69 0.86
C LYS A 226 20.78 9.25 1.47
N ILE A 227 20.82 9.64 2.76
CA ILE A 227 19.62 10.11 3.45
C ILE A 227 19.82 11.57 3.89
N TYR A 228 18.88 12.42 3.54
CA TYR A 228 18.77 13.80 4.03
C TYR A 228 17.60 13.88 5.00
N PHE A 229 17.90 14.03 6.28
CA PHE A 229 16.90 14.27 7.33
C PHE A 229 16.61 15.77 7.50
N ASN A 230 15.39 16.08 8.01
CA ASN A 230 14.92 17.44 8.25
C ASN A 230 14.95 18.31 6.99
N GLU A 231 14.70 17.69 5.84
CA GLU A 231 14.71 18.34 4.55
C GLU A 231 13.39 18.14 3.82
N GLU A 232 13.00 19.19 3.09
CA GLU A 232 11.90 19.19 2.13
C GLU A 232 12.42 19.70 0.80
N VAL A 233 11.77 19.31 -0.29
CA VAL A 233 12.08 19.88 -1.60
C VAL A 233 11.28 21.16 -1.78
N LYS A 234 11.97 22.27 -2.09
CA LYS A 234 11.38 23.59 -2.31
C LYS A 234 10.85 23.73 -3.74
N LYS A 235 11.65 23.24 -4.71
CA LYS A 235 11.38 23.40 -6.15
C LYS A 235 12.08 22.30 -6.93
N ILE A 236 11.48 21.88 -8.04
CA ILE A 236 12.08 20.99 -9.02
C ILE A 236 12.07 21.69 -10.39
N SER A 237 13.15 21.53 -11.13
CA SER A 237 13.22 22.01 -12.51
C SER A 237 13.87 20.94 -13.40
N LEU A 238 13.51 20.94 -14.68
CA LEU A 238 14.05 19.99 -15.67
C LEU A 238 14.98 20.71 -16.62
N LYS A 239 16.21 20.20 -16.78
CA LYS A 239 17.17 20.69 -17.78
C LYS A 239 17.90 19.50 -18.40
N LYS A 240 17.85 19.37 -19.73
CA LYS A 240 18.52 18.28 -20.47
C LYS A 240 18.23 16.88 -19.90
N ASN A 241 16.95 16.59 -19.61
CA ASN A 241 16.49 15.33 -19.00
C ASN A 241 17.03 15.02 -17.59
N ILE A 242 17.66 15.98 -16.93
CA ILE A 242 18.09 15.89 -15.52
C ILE A 242 17.19 16.79 -14.68
N LYS A 243 16.65 16.23 -13.63
CA LYS A 243 15.81 16.91 -12.65
C LYS A 243 16.69 17.52 -11.57
N LYS A 244 16.63 18.86 -11.44
CA LYS A 244 17.33 19.63 -10.42
C LYS A 244 16.37 19.89 -9.27
N LEU A 245 16.69 19.38 -8.09
CA LEU A 245 15.93 19.59 -6.85
C LEU A 245 16.67 20.61 -5.97
N ILE A 246 15.96 21.59 -5.42
CA ILE A 246 16.49 22.53 -4.43
C ILE A 246 15.86 22.14 -3.09
N LEU A 247 16.70 21.83 -2.10
CA LEU A 247 16.30 21.52 -0.73
C LEU A 247 15.95 22.80 0.01
N LYS A 248 14.94 22.72 0.92
CA LYS A 248 14.37 23.91 1.57
C LYS A 248 15.25 24.42 2.71
N SER A 249 15.73 23.53 3.59
CA SER A 249 16.45 23.92 4.80
C SER A 249 17.93 24.23 4.52
N SER A 250 18.59 23.36 3.75
CA SER A 250 20.03 23.50 3.48
C SER A 250 20.36 24.31 2.21
N ASN A 251 19.37 24.66 1.40
CA ASN A 251 19.53 25.22 0.04
C ASN A 251 20.41 24.37 -0.90
N LYS A 252 20.71 23.14 -0.53
CA LYS A 252 21.49 22.23 -1.38
C LYS A 252 20.75 21.90 -2.67
N THR A 253 21.52 21.75 -3.73
CA THR A 253 21.04 21.29 -5.02
C THR A 253 21.37 19.82 -5.20
N LEU A 254 20.36 19.02 -5.61
CA LEU A 254 20.52 17.63 -5.98
C LEU A 254 20.14 17.45 -7.46
N TYR A 255 20.73 16.47 -8.11
CA TYR A 255 20.46 16.12 -9.50
C TYR A 255 20.02 14.67 -9.59
N SER A 256 18.98 14.37 -10.37
CA SER A 256 18.42 13.04 -10.50
C SER A 256 17.85 12.80 -11.90
N ASN A 257 17.92 11.55 -12.37
CA ASN A 257 17.21 11.15 -13.58
C ASN A 257 15.72 11.01 -13.33
N GLU A 258 15.35 10.49 -12.12
CA GLU A 258 13.96 10.37 -11.68
C GLU A 258 13.77 10.87 -10.26
N VAL A 259 12.54 11.37 -9.98
CA VAL A 259 12.12 11.81 -8.65
C VAL A 259 10.82 11.11 -8.29
N LEU A 260 10.88 10.22 -7.30
CA LEU A 260 9.72 9.51 -6.78
C LEU A 260 9.11 10.27 -5.60
N VAL A 261 7.82 10.60 -5.69
CA VAL A 261 7.04 11.15 -4.57
C VAL A 261 6.33 10.02 -3.84
N ALA A 262 6.73 9.79 -2.57
CA ALA A 262 6.22 8.73 -1.70
C ALA A 262 5.83 9.29 -0.31
N ILE A 263 5.07 10.41 -0.29
CA ILE A 263 4.68 11.17 0.90
C ILE A 263 3.36 10.71 1.54
N GLY A 264 2.85 9.56 1.13
CA GLY A 264 1.63 8.95 1.64
C GLY A 264 0.55 8.76 0.56
N ARG A 265 -0.63 8.32 1.02
CA ARG A 265 -1.81 8.09 0.17
C ARG A 265 -3.01 8.80 0.79
N VAL A 266 -3.99 9.16 -0.03
CA VAL A 266 -5.25 9.80 0.39
C VAL A 266 -6.43 9.01 -0.15
N ALA A 267 -7.58 9.13 0.51
CA ALA A 267 -8.82 8.48 0.09
C ALA A 267 -9.22 8.91 -1.34
N ASN A 268 -9.61 7.94 -2.17
CA ASN A 268 -10.03 8.20 -3.55
C ASN A 268 -11.52 8.56 -3.62
N VAL A 269 -11.85 9.81 -3.31
CA VAL A 269 -13.23 10.30 -3.17
C VAL A 269 -13.64 11.37 -4.18
N LYS A 270 -12.68 11.98 -4.89
CA LYS A 270 -12.91 13.22 -5.66
C LYS A 270 -14.03 13.14 -6.70
N LYS A 271 -14.24 11.99 -7.34
CA LYS A 271 -15.20 11.83 -8.44
C LYS A 271 -16.51 11.14 -8.04
N LEU A 272 -16.74 10.90 -6.76
CA LEU A 272 -17.90 10.12 -6.28
C LEU A 272 -19.15 10.95 -6.05
N ASN A 273 -19.09 12.29 -6.16
CA ASN A 273 -20.20 13.22 -5.90
C ASN A 273 -20.71 13.20 -4.44
N LEU A 274 -19.81 12.91 -3.48
CA LEU A 274 -20.18 12.70 -2.07
C LEU A 274 -20.81 13.94 -1.40
N LYS A 275 -20.32 15.15 -1.72
CA LYS A 275 -20.85 16.41 -1.18
C LYS A 275 -22.35 16.57 -1.49
N ASN A 276 -22.74 16.39 -2.74
CA ASN A 276 -24.14 16.52 -3.17
C ASN A 276 -25.03 15.42 -2.58
N MET A 277 -24.42 14.28 -2.17
CA MET A 277 -25.14 13.20 -1.48
C MET A 277 -25.22 13.43 0.03
N GLY A 278 -24.60 14.47 0.58
CA GLY A 278 -24.54 14.72 2.01
C GLY A 278 -23.73 13.66 2.79
N ILE A 279 -22.83 12.93 2.14
CA ILE A 279 -21.98 11.94 2.80
C ILE A 279 -20.90 12.66 3.59
N LYS A 280 -20.82 12.37 4.89
CA LYS A 280 -19.87 13.00 5.82
C LYS A 280 -18.46 12.45 5.59
N LEU A 281 -17.49 13.38 5.55
CA LEU A 281 -16.05 13.07 5.45
C LEU A 281 -15.33 13.35 6.77
N THR A 282 -14.15 12.76 6.93
CA THR A 282 -13.21 13.08 8.01
C THR A 282 -12.45 14.38 7.68
N LYS A 283 -11.64 14.89 8.63
CA LYS A 283 -10.74 16.04 8.40
C LYS A 283 -9.71 15.76 7.27
N GLN A 284 -9.41 14.49 7.01
CA GLN A 284 -8.50 14.03 5.95
C GLN A 284 -9.22 13.73 4.63
N GLU A 285 -10.49 14.18 4.49
CA GLU A 285 -11.34 13.95 3.32
C GLU A 285 -11.65 12.46 3.00
N ALA A 286 -11.47 11.56 3.97
CA ALA A 286 -11.88 10.16 3.85
C ALA A 286 -13.37 9.99 4.22
N ILE A 287 -14.03 8.94 3.72
CA ILE A 287 -15.43 8.67 4.06
C ILE A 287 -15.54 8.26 5.52
N LYS A 288 -16.31 9.05 6.29
CA LYS A 288 -16.60 8.74 7.68
C LYS A 288 -17.61 7.60 7.77
N VAL A 289 -17.23 6.54 8.48
CA VAL A 289 -18.10 5.38 8.74
C VAL A 289 -18.20 5.09 10.23
N ASP A 290 -19.29 4.45 10.61
CA ASP A 290 -19.47 3.89 11.95
C ASP A 290 -18.71 2.55 12.10
N ILE A 291 -18.85 1.94 13.27
CA ILE A 291 -18.24 0.66 13.62
C ILE A 291 -18.77 -0.52 12.75
N ASN A 292 -19.89 -0.34 12.06
CA ASN A 292 -20.51 -1.30 11.14
C ASN A 292 -20.19 -0.98 9.67
N LEU A 293 -19.23 -0.09 9.42
CA LEU A 293 -18.81 0.36 8.08
C LEU A 293 -19.89 1.15 7.33
N LYS A 294 -20.93 1.63 8.04
CA LYS A 294 -22.04 2.39 7.48
C LYS A 294 -21.70 3.88 7.50
N THR A 295 -22.01 4.60 6.42
CA THR A 295 -21.96 6.06 6.37
C THR A 295 -23.13 6.67 7.17
N ASN A 296 -23.29 7.99 7.09
CA ASN A 296 -24.49 8.63 7.63
C ASN A 296 -25.77 8.36 6.81
N LEU A 297 -25.67 7.72 5.64
CA LEU A 297 -26.81 7.25 4.85
C LEU A 297 -27.06 5.75 5.10
N ASN A 298 -28.34 5.37 5.26
CA ASN A 298 -28.70 4.03 5.73
C ASN A 298 -28.34 2.88 4.77
N ASN A 299 -28.22 3.15 3.50
CA ASN A 299 -27.98 2.16 2.45
C ASN A 299 -26.56 2.27 1.83
N ILE A 300 -25.73 3.19 2.29
CA ILE A 300 -24.37 3.40 1.75
C ILE A 300 -23.33 3.06 2.82
N PHE A 301 -22.39 2.21 2.42
CA PHE A 301 -21.27 1.71 3.23
C PHE A 301 -19.96 2.05 2.55
N ALA A 302 -18.85 2.07 3.31
CA ALA A 302 -17.51 2.23 2.74
C ALA A 302 -16.50 1.33 3.45
N ILE A 303 -15.55 0.77 2.68
CA ILE A 303 -14.55 -0.20 3.16
C ILE A 303 -13.16 0.08 2.57
N GLY A 304 -12.12 -0.33 3.29
CA GLY A 304 -10.72 -0.18 2.88
C GLY A 304 -10.23 1.27 2.93
N ASP A 305 -9.21 1.56 2.11
CA ASP A 305 -8.44 2.81 2.17
C ASP A 305 -9.28 4.08 1.94
N VAL A 306 -10.45 3.98 1.33
CA VAL A 306 -11.36 5.13 1.16
C VAL A 306 -11.90 5.66 2.50
N THR A 307 -11.79 4.87 3.58
CA THR A 307 -12.16 5.26 4.95
C THR A 307 -10.99 5.78 5.78
N ASP A 308 -9.76 5.62 5.30
CA ASP A 308 -8.48 6.03 5.92
C ASP A 308 -8.33 5.60 7.39
N ARG A 309 -8.86 4.41 7.76
CA ARG A 309 -8.77 3.88 9.12
C ARG A 309 -7.54 2.99 9.31
N MET A 310 -7.30 2.07 8.37
CA MET A 310 -6.14 1.19 8.33
C MET A 310 -5.91 0.74 6.87
N ASN A 311 -4.93 1.35 6.20
CA ASN A 311 -4.69 1.20 4.77
C ASN A 311 -3.88 -0.08 4.46
N LEU A 312 -4.48 -1.24 4.77
CA LEU A 312 -3.88 -2.57 4.56
C LEU A 312 -4.85 -3.49 3.80
N THR A 313 -4.32 -4.21 2.81
CA THR A 313 -5.09 -5.17 2.01
C THR A 313 -5.84 -6.22 2.84
N PRO A 314 -5.23 -6.88 3.86
CA PRO A 314 -5.96 -7.83 4.71
C PRO A 314 -7.16 -7.20 5.43
N VAL A 315 -7.04 -5.94 5.85
CA VAL A 315 -8.14 -5.22 6.51
C VAL A 315 -9.29 -4.98 5.52
N ALA A 316 -8.97 -4.45 4.33
CA ALA A 316 -10.00 -4.22 3.31
C ALA A 316 -10.74 -5.51 2.91
N ILE A 317 -10.01 -6.65 2.82
CA ILE A 317 -10.59 -7.97 2.55
C ILE A 317 -11.51 -8.41 3.70
N ALA A 318 -11.06 -8.29 4.95
CA ALA A 318 -11.84 -8.66 6.13
C ALA A 318 -13.10 -7.79 6.27
N GLU A 319 -12.99 -6.50 6.00
CA GLU A 319 -14.15 -5.58 5.99
C GLU A 319 -15.16 -5.94 4.90
N GLY A 320 -14.69 -6.27 3.69
CA GLY A 320 -15.54 -6.70 2.59
C GLY A 320 -16.28 -8.01 2.89
N GLN A 321 -15.58 -8.98 3.49
CA GLN A 321 -16.17 -10.24 3.96
C GLN A 321 -17.23 -9.98 5.03
N PHE A 322 -16.84 -9.33 6.14
CA PHE A 322 -17.71 -9.04 7.27
C PHE A 322 -18.99 -8.31 6.85
N LEU A 323 -18.86 -7.28 6.01
CA LEU A 323 -20.00 -6.48 5.60
C LEU A 323 -20.99 -7.29 4.75
N SER A 324 -20.47 -8.09 3.81
CA SER A 324 -21.32 -8.90 2.92
C SER A 324 -22.01 -10.05 3.66
N ASP A 325 -21.31 -10.74 4.54
CA ASP A 325 -21.88 -11.79 5.41
C ASP A 325 -22.99 -11.23 6.29
N ARG A 326 -22.80 -10.02 6.82
CA ARG A 326 -23.80 -9.35 7.66
C ARG A 326 -25.02 -8.89 6.88
N LEU A 327 -24.84 -8.31 5.69
CA LEU A 327 -25.93 -7.72 4.90
C LEU A 327 -26.76 -8.76 4.17
N PHE A 328 -26.18 -9.87 3.74
CA PHE A 328 -26.79 -10.86 2.87
C PHE A 328 -26.77 -12.29 3.44
N GLY A 329 -25.78 -12.64 4.26
CA GLY A 329 -25.66 -13.97 4.87
C GLY A 329 -26.43 -14.15 6.16
N LYS A 330 -27.03 -13.09 6.72
CA LYS A 330 -27.75 -13.10 8.02
C LYS A 330 -26.89 -13.63 9.19
N LEU A 331 -25.56 -13.56 9.07
CA LEU A 331 -24.65 -14.07 10.08
C LEU A 331 -24.39 -13.05 11.19
N LYS A 332 -24.41 -13.51 12.45
CA LYS A 332 -24.01 -12.70 13.62
C LYS A 332 -22.48 -12.79 13.79
N LEU A 333 -21.73 -12.00 13.02
CA LEU A 333 -20.28 -12.01 13.07
C LEU A 333 -19.71 -10.97 14.03
N LYS A 334 -18.54 -11.31 14.63
CA LYS A 334 -17.72 -10.33 15.32
C LYS A 334 -17.19 -9.29 14.33
N ARG A 335 -17.16 -8.03 14.75
CA ARG A 335 -16.63 -6.91 13.95
C ARG A 335 -15.15 -7.10 13.67
N VAL A 336 -14.69 -6.55 12.54
CA VAL A 336 -13.26 -6.50 12.23
C VAL A 336 -12.55 -5.62 13.26
N SER A 337 -11.67 -6.22 14.05
CA SER A 337 -10.83 -5.48 14.98
C SER A 337 -9.69 -4.81 14.22
N LEU A 338 -9.46 -3.52 14.47
CA LEU A 338 -8.29 -2.80 13.97
C LEU A 338 -7.15 -2.75 15.00
N LYS A 339 -7.31 -3.46 16.14
CA LYS A 339 -6.26 -3.61 17.15
C LYS A 339 -5.33 -4.77 16.77
N ASN A 340 -4.05 -4.61 17.05
CA ASN A 340 -3.03 -5.63 16.88
C ASN A 340 -2.99 -6.23 15.47
N ILE A 341 -3.01 -5.39 14.45
CA ILE A 341 -2.84 -5.81 13.06
C ILE A 341 -1.35 -5.82 12.74
N GLY A 342 -0.85 -6.99 12.33
CA GLY A 342 0.53 -7.14 11.91
C GLY A 342 0.84 -6.32 10.66
N THR A 343 1.97 -5.61 10.67
CA THR A 343 2.48 -4.81 9.56
C THR A 343 3.86 -5.32 9.16
N ALA A 344 4.17 -5.32 7.88
CA ALA A 344 5.49 -5.63 7.37
C ALA A 344 5.96 -4.54 6.41
N VAL A 345 7.25 -4.21 6.45
CA VAL A 345 7.93 -3.36 5.48
C VAL A 345 9.00 -4.20 4.79
N PHE A 346 8.96 -4.23 3.46
CA PHE A 346 9.90 -5.02 2.66
C PHE A 346 11.21 -4.24 2.44
N SER A 347 11.85 -3.89 3.57
CA SER A 347 13.25 -3.47 3.63
C SER A 347 14.19 -4.65 3.37
N SER A 348 15.47 -4.46 3.44
CA SER A 348 16.47 -5.54 3.29
C SER A 348 17.45 -5.53 4.47
N PRO A 349 17.25 -6.38 5.50
CA PRO A 349 16.14 -7.35 5.73
C PRO A 349 14.76 -6.72 5.89
N PRO A 350 13.67 -7.50 5.68
CA PRO A 350 12.31 -7.06 5.99
C PRO A 350 12.11 -6.86 7.50
N ILE A 351 11.27 -5.90 7.86
CA ILE A 351 10.80 -5.75 9.24
C ILE A 351 9.33 -6.12 9.37
N SER A 352 8.95 -6.55 10.54
CA SER A 352 7.55 -6.76 10.92
C SER A 352 7.27 -6.24 12.32
N SER A 353 6.03 -5.80 12.53
CA SER A 353 5.59 -5.22 13.80
C SER A 353 4.12 -5.54 14.03
N ILE A 354 3.78 -5.86 15.26
CA ILE A 354 2.40 -6.00 15.76
C ILE A 354 2.30 -5.40 17.15
N GLY A 355 1.21 -4.69 17.42
CA GLY A 355 1.00 -3.97 18.67
C GLY A 355 1.67 -2.58 18.69
N PRO A 356 1.59 -1.85 19.82
CA PRO A 356 2.17 -0.53 19.99
C PRO A 356 3.70 -0.59 20.03
N ASN A 357 4.40 0.47 19.62
CA ASN A 357 5.81 0.64 19.92
C ASN A 357 6.01 0.86 21.44
N GLU A 358 7.25 0.75 21.92
CA GLU A 358 7.55 0.83 23.36
C GLU A 358 7.06 2.14 23.98
N LYS A 359 7.26 3.30 23.33
CA LYS A 359 6.81 4.61 23.82
C LYS A 359 5.29 4.70 23.95
N GLU A 360 4.56 4.08 23.03
CA GLU A 360 3.09 4.02 23.07
C GLU A 360 2.62 3.03 24.14
N ALA A 361 3.31 1.89 24.28
CA ALA A 361 3.01 0.88 25.28
C ALA A 361 3.14 1.43 26.70
N LEU A 362 4.21 2.19 27.00
CA LEU A 362 4.46 2.84 28.30
C LEU A 362 3.38 3.86 28.68
N LYS A 363 2.65 4.42 27.72
CA LYS A 363 1.51 5.31 28.01
C LYS A 363 0.25 4.54 28.45
N ILE A 364 0.15 3.26 28.06
CA ILE A 364 -1.04 2.43 28.30
C ILE A 364 -0.84 1.50 29.49
N TYR A 365 0.37 0.97 29.66
CA TYR A 365 0.72 -0.03 30.67
C TYR A 365 1.72 0.55 31.66
N LYS A 366 1.34 0.56 32.95
CA LYS A 366 2.23 1.04 34.04
C LYS A 366 3.48 0.17 34.20
N ASN A 367 3.32 -1.15 34.06
CA ASN A 367 4.38 -2.14 34.22
C ASN A 367 4.58 -2.90 32.92
N LEU A 368 5.77 -2.78 32.35
CA LEU A 368 6.15 -3.32 31.06
C LEU A 368 7.50 -4.04 31.18
N ASP A 369 7.53 -5.34 30.86
CA ASP A 369 8.76 -6.08 30.67
C ASP A 369 9.15 -6.01 29.18
N VAL A 370 10.41 -5.65 28.90
CA VAL A 370 10.95 -5.57 27.53
C VAL A 370 11.98 -6.67 27.36
N TYR A 371 11.74 -7.55 26.41
CA TYR A 371 12.68 -8.61 26.05
C TYR A 371 13.26 -8.31 24.68
N GLU A 372 14.58 -8.28 24.59
CA GLU A 372 15.30 -8.01 23.35
C GLU A 372 16.34 -9.09 23.08
N SER A 373 16.46 -9.49 21.81
CA SER A 373 17.51 -10.37 21.33
C SER A 373 18.07 -9.84 20.02
N LYS A 374 19.40 -9.77 19.93
CA LYS A 374 20.11 -9.38 18.71
C LYS A 374 21.24 -10.37 18.45
N PHE A 375 21.19 -11.04 17.32
CA PHE A 375 22.17 -12.05 16.93
C PHE A 375 22.36 -12.08 15.41
N THR A 376 23.39 -12.77 14.95
CA THR A 376 23.57 -13.05 13.52
C THR A 376 22.97 -14.40 13.20
N SER A 377 21.96 -14.44 12.33
CA SER A 377 21.36 -15.73 11.91
C SER A 377 22.37 -16.60 11.15
N LEU A 378 22.18 -17.93 11.20
CA LEU A 378 23.08 -18.90 10.57
C LEU A 378 23.34 -18.56 9.08
N LYS A 379 22.34 -18.10 8.37
CA LYS A 379 22.46 -17.65 6.96
C LYS A 379 23.52 -16.57 6.74
N TYR A 380 23.80 -15.75 7.73
CA TYR A 380 24.76 -14.64 7.64
C TYR A 380 26.03 -14.86 8.48
N SER A 381 26.20 -16.02 9.12
CA SER A 381 27.34 -16.31 9.99
C SER A 381 28.64 -16.51 9.23
N ILE A 382 28.57 -17.06 8.00
CA ILE A 382 29.74 -17.40 7.17
C ILE A 382 29.98 -16.40 6.02
N VAL A 383 29.12 -15.37 5.87
CA VAL A 383 29.31 -14.36 4.82
C VAL A 383 30.04 -13.12 5.37
N ASN A 384 30.72 -12.36 4.50
CA ASN A 384 31.47 -11.18 4.93
C ASN A 384 30.57 -10.08 5.50
N LYS A 385 29.42 -9.83 4.87
CA LYS A 385 28.45 -8.83 5.32
C LYS A 385 27.43 -9.46 6.26
N LYS A 386 27.75 -9.44 7.56
CA LYS A 386 26.85 -9.96 8.59
C LYS A 386 25.64 -9.03 8.75
N ILE A 387 24.45 -9.60 8.65
CA ILE A 387 23.18 -8.89 8.84
C ILE A 387 22.60 -9.36 10.17
N PRO A 388 22.29 -8.47 11.12
CA PRO A 388 21.70 -8.86 12.39
C PRO A 388 20.26 -9.30 12.20
N THR A 389 19.82 -10.22 13.03
CA THR A 389 18.42 -10.48 13.34
C THR A 389 18.16 -9.82 14.69
N TYR A 390 17.03 -9.11 14.79
CA TYR A 390 16.61 -8.48 16.03
C TYR A 390 15.15 -8.81 16.30
N ILE A 391 14.87 -9.15 17.55
CA ILE A 391 13.52 -9.47 18.04
C ILE A 391 13.31 -8.69 19.34
N LYS A 392 12.17 -8.01 19.45
CA LYS A 392 11.72 -7.32 20.65
C LYS A 392 10.29 -7.74 20.99
N LEU A 393 10.06 -8.12 22.22
CA LEU A 393 8.74 -8.40 22.77
C LEU A 393 8.44 -7.43 23.89
N LEU A 394 7.25 -6.87 23.88
CA LEU A 394 6.70 -6.07 24.98
C LEU A 394 5.65 -6.92 25.70
N VAL A 395 5.84 -7.08 27.01
CA VAL A 395 5.02 -7.96 27.83
C VAL A 395 4.44 -7.17 29.02
N ASN A 396 3.17 -7.30 29.28
CA ASN A 396 2.54 -6.74 30.48
C ASN A 396 3.05 -7.52 31.71
N SER A 397 3.78 -6.85 32.59
CA SER A 397 4.42 -7.49 33.77
C SER A 397 3.42 -8.12 34.71
N ASN A 398 2.19 -7.59 34.82
CA ASN A 398 1.18 -8.05 35.76
C ASN A 398 0.54 -9.39 35.38
N ASN A 399 0.28 -9.61 34.08
CA ASN A 399 -0.43 -10.81 33.61
C ASN A 399 0.34 -11.64 32.59
N LYS A 400 1.61 -11.27 32.33
CA LYS A 400 2.54 -11.93 31.40
C LYS A 400 2.04 -12.10 29.95
N ARG A 401 1.10 -11.26 29.52
CA ARG A 401 0.61 -11.27 28.15
C ARG A 401 1.52 -10.45 27.24
N ILE A 402 1.87 -11.01 26.09
CA ILE A 402 2.56 -10.29 25.03
C ILE A 402 1.60 -9.23 24.45
N ILE A 403 2.02 -7.97 24.43
CA ILE A 403 1.26 -6.83 23.92
C ILE A 403 1.80 -6.31 22.60
N ALA A 404 3.08 -6.52 22.32
CA ALA A 404 3.69 -6.20 21.04
C ALA A 404 4.85 -7.12 20.71
N ALA A 405 5.12 -7.27 19.41
CA ALA A 405 6.30 -7.94 18.87
C ALA A 405 6.85 -7.17 17.68
N HIS A 406 8.17 -6.94 17.67
CA HIS A 406 8.87 -6.21 16.63
C HIS A 406 10.08 -7.03 16.18
N MET A 407 10.28 -7.19 14.85
CA MET A 407 11.29 -8.06 14.28
C MET A 407 11.99 -7.39 13.09
N PHE A 408 13.33 -7.59 13.01
CA PHE A 408 14.19 -7.21 11.89
C PHE A 408 15.03 -8.40 11.46
#